data_261460d11d91d922ce884a044fab8ae4
#
_entry.id   261460d11d91d922ce884a044fab8ae4
#
_cell.length_a   1.000
_cell.length_b   1.000
_cell.length_c   1.000
_cell.angle_alpha   90.00
_cell.angle_beta   90.00
_cell.angle_gamma   90.00
#
_symmetry.space_group_name_H-M   'P 1'
#
loop_
_entity.id
_entity.type
_entity.pdbx_description
1 polymer ?
#
loop_
_entity_poly.entity_id
_entity_poly.type
_entity_poly.pdbx_seq_one_letter_code
_entity_poly.pdbx_strand_id
1 'polypeptide(L)'
;MKKTCIILFSHADTNKKENILKETILGLKSLNLPIILVSHAKISLEIQELVDYSLYEKNNLLIKETELFNEELPITESNYNTQYFFGGISTRCYVHKKTYGPAVINLYINGFNIAKYLGFDYAILWEYDYHVNEKTKENLTNFLSQVIESEYDGFFIPCAIAGIKSVTAVPAIFPVNKFIDYINHDVIYTAKDYINVTNFKICEEWIYDFYKKLDNALSISYEEYFTIF
;
A
#
# COMPACT_ATOMS: atom_id res chain seq x y z
N MET A 1 -21.40 -6.24 13.47
CA MET A 1 -21.03 -5.08 12.62
C MET A 1 -19.60 -5.27 12.17
N LYS A 2 -19.31 -5.14 10.89
CA LYS A 2 -17.96 -5.26 10.34
C LYS A 2 -17.07 -4.14 10.86
N LYS A 3 -15.87 -4.48 11.33
CA LYS A 3 -14.91 -3.52 11.86
C LYS A 3 -13.94 -3.08 10.78
N THR A 4 -13.73 -1.78 10.64
CA THR A 4 -12.85 -1.19 9.65
C THR A 4 -11.79 -0.33 10.31
N CYS A 5 -10.57 -0.32 9.77
CA CYS A 5 -9.49 0.60 10.13
C CYS A 5 -8.91 1.28 8.87
N ILE A 6 -8.08 2.28 9.10
CA ILE A 6 -7.24 2.88 8.08
C ILE A 6 -5.81 2.39 8.32
N ILE A 7 -5.16 1.87 7.28
CA ILE A 7 -3.73 1.58 7.29
C ILE A 7 -3.04 2.71 6.52
N LEU A 8 -2.33 3.56 7.25
CA LEU A 8 -1.62 4.71 6.70
C LEU A 8 -0.14 4.39 6.56
N PHE A 9 0.34 4.42 5.32
CA PHE A 9 1.75 4.21 5.02
C PHE A 9 2.51 5.52 4.99
N SER A 10 3.72 5.52 5.56
CA SER A 10 4.52 6.72 5.64
C SER A 10 5.98 6.49 5.30
N HIS A 11 6.51 7.43 4.53
CA HIS A 11 7.94 7.64 4.30
C HIS A 11 8.32 9.09 4.63
N ALA A 12 7.82 9.60 5.75
CA ALA A 12 8.04 10.97 6.20
C ALA A 12 9.39 11.08 6.93
N ASP A 13 10.48 11.18 6.14
CA ASP A 13 11.87 11.23 6.61
C ASP A 13 12.42 12.66 6.77
N THR A 14 11.59 13.67 6.55
CA THR A 14 11.92 15.09 6.68
C THR A 14 10.79 15.84 7.38
N ASN A 15 11.11 16.97 8.04
CA ASN A 15 10.11 17.81 8.69
C ASN A 15 8.98 18.25 7.74
N LYS A 16 9.30 18.49 6.47
CA LYS A 16 8.29 18.85 5.47
C LYS A 16 7.29 17.71 5.25
N LYS A 17 7.79 16.48 5.08
CA LYS A 17 6.95 15.29 4.89
C LYS A 17 6.18 14.94 6.16
N GLU A 18 6.77 15.16 7.33
CA GLU A 18 6.09 14.95 8.61
C GLU A 18 4.91 15.90 8.79
N ASN A 19 5.01 17.15 8.35
CA ASN A 19 3.89 18.08 8.32
C ASN A 19 2.78 17.61 7.39
N ILE A 20 3.12 17.11 6.19
CA ILE A 20 2.15 16.53 5.27
C ILE A 20 1.44 15.32 5.91
N LEU A 21 2.20 14.41 6.51
CA LEU A 21 1.67 13.26 7.24
C LEU A 21 0.69 13.71 8.34
N LYS A 22 1.05 14.74 9.10
CA LYS A 22 0.18 15.29 10.15
C LYS A 22 -1.14 15.81 9.60
N GLU A 23 -1.09 16.59 8.51
CA GLU A 23 -2.29 17.09 7.82
C GLU A 23 -3.17 15.94 7.31
N THR A 24 -2.57 14.91 6.72
CA THR A 24 -3.26 13.72 6.25
C THR A 24 -3.95 12.98 7.41
N ILE A 25 -3.26 12.77 8.54
CA ILE A 25 -3.84 12.14 9.72
C ILE A 25 -5.04 12.94 10.23
N LEU A 26 -4.90 14.26 10.35
CA LEU A 26 -5.99 15.13 10.82
C LEU A 26 -7.20 15.06 9.86
N GLY A 27 -6.96 14.99 8.57
CA GLY A 27 -8.01 14.76 7.57
C GLY A 27 -8.70 13.41 7.76
N LEU A 28 -7.95 12.33 7.92
CA LEU A 28 -8.48 10.98 8.10
C LEU A 28 -9.24 10.78 9.42
N LYS A 29 -8.87 11.47 10.48
CA LYS A 29 -9.58 11.41 11.78
C LYS A 29 -11.06 11.76 11.66
N SER A 30 -11.45 12.58 10.70
CA SER A 30 -12.84 12.93 10.46
C SER A 30 -13.71 11.75 10.01
N LEU A 31 -13.10 10.64 9.56
CA LEU A 31 -13.81 9.41 9.22
C LEU A 31 -14.22 8.60 10.48
N ASN A 32 -13.74 8.97 11.66
CA ASN A 32 -13.99 8.25 12.92
C ASN A 32 -13.63 6.76 12.88
N LEU A 33 -12.58 6.41 12.12
CA LEU A 33 -12.04 5.07 12.03
C LEU A 33 -10.66 5.01 12.72
N PRO A 34 -10.32 3.90 13.38
CA PRO A 34 -8.98 3.69 13.91
C PRO A 34 -7.90 3.79 12.83
N ILE A 35 -6.80 4.48 13.14
CA ILE A 35 -5.66 4.66 12.23
C ILE A 35 -4.47 3.84 12.71
N ILE A 36 -3.98 2.96 11.85
CA ILE A 36 -2.75 2.18 12.00
C ILE A 36 -1.69 2.84 11.12
N LEU A 37 -0.74 3.54 11.71
CA LEU A 37 0.38 4.14 11.00
C LEU A 37 1.55 3.15 10.91
N VAL A 38 1.97 2.82 9.70
CA VAL A 38 3.18 2.01 9.45
C VAL A 38 4.19 2.85 8.70
N SER A 39 5.39 3.03 9.26
CA SER A 39 6.36 3.97 8.74
C SER A 39 7.75 3.39 8.57
N HIS A 40 8.42 3.79 7.50
CA HIS A 40 9.85 3.54 7.28
C HIS A 40 10.74 4.54 8.01
N ALA A 41 10.24 5.75 8.25
CA ALA A 41 10.95 6.78 8.98
C ALA A 41 10.57 6.74 10.45
N LYS A 42 11.48 7.21 11.31
CA LYS A 42 11.19 7.35 12.74
C LYS A 42 10.04 8.34 12.92
N ILE A 43 9.02 7.90 13.63
CA ILE A 43 7.82 8.70 13.88
C ILE A 43 8.05 9.53 15.14
N SER A 44 7.78 10.85 15.08
CA SER A 44 7.82 11.72 16.25
C SER A 44 6.73 11.36 17.27
N LEU A 45 6.91 11.72 18.53
CA LEU A 45 5.90 11.50 19.57
C LEU A 45 4.61 12.22 19.24
N GLU A 46 4.70 13.44 18.69
CA GLU A 46 3.54 14.22 18.27
C GLU A 46 2.66 13.46 17.27
N ILE A 47 3.27 12.82 16.27
CA ILE A 47 2.55 12.01 15.30
C ILE A 47 1.98 10.73 15.93
N GLN A 48 2.74 10.08 16.81
CA GLN A 48 2.26 8.86 17.50
C GLN A 48 1.00 9.12 18.33
N GLU A 49 0.90 10.28 18.96
CA GLU A 49 -0.28 10.69 19.74
C GLU A 49 -1.52 10.98 18.88
N LEU A 50 -1.34 11.18 17.58
CA LEU A 50 -2.45 11.43 16.66
C LEU A 50 -3.09 10.15 16.11
N VAL A 51 -2.48 9.00 16.24
CA VAL A 51 -2.97 7.73 15.67
C VAL A 51 -3.27 6.72 16.78
N ASP A 52 -4.09 5.71 16.47
CA ASP A 52 -4.46 4.70 17.46
C ASP A 52 -3.36 3.66 17.64
N TYR A 53 -2.65 3.33 16.55
CA TYR A 53 -1.53 2.39 16.53
C TYR A 53 -0.43 2.90 15.62
N SER A 54 0.83 2.67 16.01
CA SER A 54 1.97 3.03 15.16
C SER A 54 3.05 1.96 15.18
N LEU A 55 3.63 1.69 14.01
CA LEU A 55 4.78 0.81 13.84
C LEU A 55 5.87 1.53 13.06
N TYR A 56 7.07 1.54 13.61
CA TYR A 56 8.28 1.97 12.93
C TYR A 56 9.11 0.76 12.47
N GLU A 57 9.18 0.55 11.16
CA GLU A 57 9.98 -0.52 10.54
C GLU A 57 11.44 -0.09 10.38
N LYS A 58 12.25 -0.36 11.39
CA LYS A 58 13.65 0.06 11.43
C LYS A 58 14.53 -0.63 10.38
N ASN A 59 14.22 -1.87 10.03
CA ASN A 59 15.03 -2.70 9.11
C ASN A 59 14.53 -2.64 7.67
N ASN A 60 13.95 -1.53 7.30
CA ASN A 60 13.37 -1.32 6.01
C ASN A 60 14.40 -1.45 4.87
N LEU A 61 14.07 -2.27 3.88
CA LEU A 61 14.90 -2.49 2.69
C LEU A 61 15.10 -1.23 1.83
N LEU A 62 14.24 -0.21 1.99
CA LEU A 62 14.37 1.08 1.32
C LEU A 62 15.71 1.77 1.63
N ILE A 63 16.21 1.63 2.85
CA ILE A 63 17.39 2.33 3.36
C ILE A 63 18.67 1.55 3.09
N LYS A 64 18.58 0.27 2.78
CA LYS A 64 19.74 -0.57 2.52
C LYS A 64 20.15 -0.44 1.05
N GLU A 65 21.46 -0.22 0.84
CA GLU A 65 22.03 -0.44 -0.49
C GLU A 65 21.82 -1.90 -0.86
N THR A 66 21.14 -2.10 -1.98
CA THR A 66 20.80 -3.44 -2.46
C THR A 66 21.87 -3.97 -3.40
N GLU A 67 23.14 -3.95 -2.99
CA GLU A 67 24.22 -4.60 -3.77
C GLU A 67 23.91 -6.07 -4.04
N LEU A 68 23.33 -6.74 -3.06
CA LEU A 68 22.82 -8.11 -3.16
C LEU A 68 21.81 -8.30 -4.30
N PHE A 69 21.03 -7.28 -4.67
CA PHE A 69 20.11 -7.39 -5.79
C PHE A 69 20.82 -7.60 -7.13
N ASN A 70 21.96 -6.98 -7.34
CA ASN A 70 22.71 -7.14 -8.59
C ASN A 70 23.43 -8.50 -8.67
N GLU A 71 23.78 -9.09 -7.51
CA GLU A 71 24.44 -10.40 -7.44
C GLU A 71 23.44 -11.55 -7.53
N GLU A 72 22.27 -11.40 -6.88
CA GLU A 72 21.21 -12.41 -6.87
C GLU A 72 20.37 -12.41 -8.16
N LEU A 73 20.35 -11.29 -8.88
CA LEU A 73 19.59 -11.09 -10.09
C LEU A 73 20.48 -10.52 -11.18
N PRO A 74 21.19 -11.37 -11.93
CA PRO A 74 21.89 -10.89 -13.09
C PRO A 74 20.91 -10.22 -14.05
N ILE A 75 21.08 -8.92 -14.25
CA ILE A 75 20.25 -8.14 -15.17
C ILE A 75 20.62 -8.60 -16.57
N THR A 76 19.74 -9.37 -17.17
CA THR A 76 19.81 -9.69 -18.60
C THR A 76 19.20 -8.55 -19.39
N GLU A 77 19.57 -8.39 -20.64
CA GLU A 77 19.02 -7.36 -21.52
C GLU A 77 17.48 -7.42 -21.60
N SER A 78 16.94 -8.62 -21.56
CA SER A 78 15.49 -8.88 -21.57
C SER A 78 14.79 -8.40 -20.29
N ASN A 79 15.32 -8.73 -19.11
CA ASN A 79 14.69 -8.32 -17.86
C ASN A 79 15.01 -6.86 -17.50
N TYR A 80 16.12 -6.30 -17.99
CA TYR A 80 16.43 -4.87 -17.88
C TYR A 80 15.35 -4.03 -18.56
N ASN A 81 15.02 -4.32 -19.80
CA ASN A 81 14.01 -3.58 -20.54
C ASN A 81 12.62 -3.72 -19.92
N THR A 82 12.26 -4.91 -19.51
CA THR A 82 11.01 -5.17 -18.81
C THR A 82 10.96 -4.41 -17.49
N GLN A 83 12.00 -4.51 -16.71
CA GLN A 83 12.11 -3.81 -15.45
C GLN A 83 12.16 -2.29 -15.60
N TYR A 84 12.88 -1.77 -16.58
CA TYR A 84 12.98 -0.34 -16.84
C TYR A 84 11.65 0.26 -17.34
N PHE A 85 10.92 -0.48 -18.16
CA PHE A 85 9.64 -0.03 -18.71
C PHE A 85 8.49 -0.13 -17.70
N PHE A 86 8.47 -1.18 -16.90
CA PHE A 86 7.33 -1.56 -16.06
C PHE A 86 7.52 -1.24 -14.60
N GLY A 87 8.74 -1.15 -14.14
CA GLY A 87 9.05 -0.91 -12.74
C GLY A 87 9.10 0.55 -12.34
N GLY A 88 9.07 1.46 -13.30
CA GLY A 88 9.24 2.88 -13.00
C GLY A 88 10.42 3.12 -12.05
N ILE A 89 10.15 3.72 -10.90
CA ILE A 89 11.16 3.99 -9.87
C ILE A 89 11.72 2.70 -9.25
N SER A 90 10.90 1.67 -9.04
CA SER A 90 11.33 0.40 -8.44
C SER A 90 12.39 -0.29 -9.30
N THR A 91 12.24 -0.26 -10.60
CA THR A 91 13.18 -0.90 -11.51
C THR A 91 14.45 -0.10 -11.70
N ARG A 92 14.35 1.24 -11.73
CA ARG A 92 15.55 2.08 -11.63
C ARG A 92 16.34 1.78 -10.35
N CYS A 93 15.62 1.46 -9.27
CA CYS A 93 16.24 1.10 -8.01
C CYS A 93 17.00 -0.22 -8.07
N TYR A 94 16.57 -1.21 -8.85
CA TYR A 94 17.37 -2.40 -9.10
C TYR A 94 18.67 -2.06 -9.81
N VAL A 95 18.57 -1.31 -10.90
CA VAL A 95 19.74 -0.88 -11.69
C VAL A 95 20.68 0.00 -10.85
N HIS A 96 20.14 0.82 -9.96
CA HIS A 96 20.90 1.73 -9.10
C HIS A 96 21.09 1.23 -7.66
N LYS A 97 20.94 -0.07 -7.44
CA LYS A 97 21.10 -0.70 -6.13
C LYS A 97 20.15 -0.16 -5.04
N LYS A 98 19.02 0.40 -5.44
CA LYS A 98 17.96 0.89 -4.55
C LYS A 98 16.63 0.35 -5.01
N THR A 99 15.75 -0.02 -4.09
CA THR A 99 14.39 -0.43 -4.42
C THR A 99 13.42 -0.03 -3.33
N TYR A 100 12.26 0.46 -3.77
CA TYR A 100 11.14 0.81 -2.89
C TYR A 100 10.13 -0.32 -2.76
N GLY A 101 10.07 -1.21 -3.76
CA GLY A 101 9.08 -2.29 -3.80
C GLY A 101 9.06 -3.17 -2.56
N PRO A 102 10.19 -3.78 -2.13
CA PRO A 102 10.23 -4.59 -0.93
C PRO A 102 9.81 -3.83 0.32
N ALA A 103 10.19 -2.56 0.42
CA ALA A 103 9.83 -1.71 1.54
C ALA A 103 8.32 -1.47 1.60
N VAL A 104 7.70 -1.11 0.48
CA VAL A 104 6.26 -0.86 0.38
C VAL A 104 5.47 -2.13 0.72
N ILE A 105 5.87 -3.29 0.17
CA ILE A 105 5.20 -4.56 0.47
C ILE A 105 5.32 -4.93 1.94
N ASN A 106 6.49 -4.70 2.57
CA ASN A 106 6.64 -4.93 4.02
C ASN A 106 5.74 -4.03 4.85
N LEU A 107 5.51 -2.77 4.44
CA LEU A 107 4.51 -1.92 5.11
C LEU A 107 3.10 -2.52 4.99
N TYR A 108 2.73 -3.03 3.83
CA TYR A 108 1.45 -3.72 3.65
C TYR A 108 1.35 -4.93 4.58
N ILE A 109 2.32 -5.83 4.54
CA ILE A 109 2.35 -7.03 5.39
C ILE A 109 2.21 -6.65 6.86
N ASN A 110 2.99 -5.70 7.34
CA ASN A 110 2.96 -5.27 8.73
C ASN A 110 1.64 -4.61 9.12
N GLY A 111 1.12 -3.70 8.29
CA GLY A 111 -0.15 -3.02 8.53
C GLY A 111 -1.32 -4.00 8.58
N PHE A 112 -1.39 -4.93 7.63
CA PHE A 112 -2.46 -5.93 7.59
C PHE A 112 -2.35 -6.96 8.72
N ASN A 113 -1.15 -7.36 9.13
CA ASN A 113 -0.95 -8.23 10.29
C ASN A 113 -1.44 -7.55 11.59
N ILE A 114 -1.17 -6.27 11.77
CA ILE A 114 -1.72 -5.50 12.91
C ILE A 114 -3.24 -5.45 12.80
N ALA A 115 -3.80 -5.12 11.65
CA ALA A 115 -5.24 -5.05 11.44
C ALA A 115 -5.93 -6.39 11.75
N LYS A 116 -5.36 -7.50 11.27
CA LYS A 116 -5.84 -8.87 11.57
C LYS A 116 -5.77 -9.16 13.06
N TYR A 117 -4.64 -8.88 13.71
CA TYR A 117 -4.46 -9.11 15.15
C TYR A 117 -5.49 -8.34 16.00
N LEU A 118 -5.83 -7.11 15.59
CA LEU A 118 -6.82 -6.27 16.25
C LEU A 118 -8.27 -6.63 15.88
N GLY A 119 -8.47 -7.60 14.99
CA GLY A 119 -9.77 -8.11 14.61
C GLY A 119 -10.57 -7.19 13.70
N PHE A 120 -9.91 -6.46 12.80
CA PHE A 120 -10.56 -5.71 11.74
C PHE A 120 -10.92 -6.62 10.57
N ASP A 121 -12.11 -6.38 9.99
CA ASP A 121 -12.60 -7.11 8.82
C ASP A 121 -12.12 -6.47 7.52
N TYR A 122 -12.09 -5.13 7.50
CA TYR A 122 -11.66 -4.31 6.35
C TYR A 122 -10.59 -3.31 6.75
N ALA A 123 -9.72 -2.99 5.80
CA ALA A 123 -8.73 -1.93 5.92
C ALA A 123 -8.78 -1.01 4.71
N ILE A 124 -8.83 0.29 4.95
CA ILE A 124 -8.68 1.34 3.94
C ILE A 124 -7.19 1.63 3.84
N LEU A 125 -6.60 1.44 2.66
CA LEU A 125 -5.22 1.84 2.42
C LEU A 125 -5.11 3.32 2.13
N TRP A 126 -4.12 3.97 2.76
CA TRP A 126 -3.83 5.38 2.57
C TRP A 126 -2.33 5.66 2.57
N GLU A 127 -1.90 6.59 1.73
CA GLU A 127 -0.52 7.08 1.72
C GLU A 127 -0.43 8.47 2.36
N TYR A 128 0.70 8.76 3.03
CA TYR A 128 0.87 9.94 3.85
C TYR A 128 0.77 11.26 3.09
N ASP A 129 1.03 11.26 1.79
CA ASP A 129 1.02 12.43 0.90
C ASP A 129 -0.20 12.49 -0.03
N TYR A 130 -1.17 11.60 0.20
CA TYR A 130 -2.43 11.64 -0.54
C TYR A 130 -3.45 12.54 0.19
N HIS A 131 -3.84 13.62 -0.46
CA HIS A 131 -4.70 14.64 0.15
C HIS A 131 -6.10 14.12 0.52
N VAL A 132 -6.53 14.49 1.73
CA VAL A 132 -7.85 14.18 2.26
C VAL A 132 -8.72 15.43 2.22
N ASN A 133 -9.55 15.57 1.20
CA ASN A 133 -10.54 16.65 1.10
C ASN A 133 -11.96 16.15 1.42
N GLU A 134 -12.93 17.05 1.55
CA GLU A 134 -14.31 16.69 1.91
C GLU A 134 -14.95 15.73 0.91
N LYS A 135 -14.72 15.95 -0.38
CA LYS A 135 -15.23 15.09 -1.45
C LYS A 135 -14.66 13.67 -1.37
N THR A 136 -13.35 13.56 -1.10
CA THR A 136 -12.67 12.27 -0.88
C THR A 136 -13.29 11.52 0.29
N LYS A 137 -13.57 12.22 1.40
CA LYS A 137 -14.19 11.62 2.60
C LYS A 137 -15.59 11.12 2.31
N GLU A 138 -16.42 11.94 1.67
CA GLU A 138 -17.80 11.58 1.33
C GLU A 138 -17.82 10.32 0.44
N ASN A 139 -17.02 10.32 -0.62
CA ASN A 139 -16.99 9.19 -1.54
C ASN A 139 -16.43 7.92 -0.88
N LEU A 140 -15.37 8.04 -0.08
CA LEU A 140 -14.81 6.90 0.64
C LEU A 140 -15.83 6.32 1.64
N THR A 141 -16.57 7.17 2.34
CA THR A 141 -17.64 6.75 3.27
C THR A 141 -18.74 6.00 2.50
N ASN A 142 -19.14 6.51 1.35
CA ASN A 142 -20.15 5.88 0.49
C ASN A 142 -19.67 4.50 -0.02
N PHE A 143 -18.42 4.40 -0.50
CA PHE A 143 -17.87 3.12 -0.95
C PHE A 143 -17.71 2.12 0.20
N LEU A 144 -17.28 2.58 1.36
CA LEU A 144 -17.19 1.72 2.54
C LEU A 144 -18.57 1.17 2.94
N SER A 145 -19.60 2.02 2.94
CA SER A 145 -20.97 1.59 3.21
C SER A 145 -21.44 0.54 2.20
N GLN A 146 -21.21 0.78 0.92
CA GLN A 146 -21.55 -0.19 -0.14
C GLN A 146 -20.82 -1.52 0.05
N VAL A 147 -19.50 -1.49 0.35
CA VAL A 147 -18.72 -2.70 0.60
C VAL A 147 -19.28 -3.51 1.76
N ILE A 148 -19.66 -2.84 2.85
CA ILE A 148 -20.17 -3.53 4.05
C ILE A 148 -21.60 -4.04 3.84
N GLU A 149 -22.50 -3.21 3.29
CA GLU A 149 -23.92 -3.52 3.15
C GLU A 149 -24.21 -4.56 2.06
N SER A 150 -23.42 -4.54 0.98
CA SER A 150 -23.56 -5.48 -0.14
C SER A 150 -22.61 -6.67 -0.06
N GLU A 151 -21.86 -6.79 1.05
CA GLU A 151 -20.89 -7.87 1.29
C GLU A 151 -19.84 -8.00 0.17
N TYR A 152 -19.41 -6.86 -0.40
CA TYR A 152 -18.33 -6.88 -1.37
C TYR A 152 -17.00 -7.28 -0.74
N ASP A 153 -16.15 -7.91 -1.54
CA ASP A 153 -14.77 -8.29 -1.17
C ASP A 153 -13.79 -7.11 -1.13
N GLY A 154 -14.28 -5.90 -1.11
CA GLY A 154 -13.50 -4.67 -1.05
C GLY A 154 -13.84 -3.70 -2.17
N PHE A 155 -13.08 -2.60 -2.23
CA PHE A 155 -13.20 -1.57 -3.25
C PHE A 155 -11.85 -1.30 -3.90
N PHE A 156 -11.79 -1.31 -5.23
CA PHE A 156 -10.58 -1.15 -6.00
C PHE A 156 -10.79 -0.27 -7.23
N ILE A 157 -9.72 0.37 -7.67
CA ILE A 157 -9.70 1.21 -8.87
C ILE A 157 -8.72 0.60 -9.88
N PRO A 158 -9.17 -0.32 -10.75
CA PRO A 158 -8.32 -0.88 -11.78
C PRO A 158 -7.86 0.18 -12.76
N CYS A 159 -6.60 0.15 -13.11
CA CYS A 159 -5.99 1.06 -14.06
C CYS A 159 -4.98 0.33 -14.96
N ALA A 160 -4.49 1.02 -15.99
CA ALA A 160 -3.38 0.56 -16.80
C ALA A 160 -2.28 1.61 -16.79
N ILE A 161 -1.14 1.28 -16.20
CA ILE A 161 0.05 2.15 -16.17
C ILE A 161 1.04 1.59 -17.22
N ALA A 162 1.34 2.37 -18.23
CA ALA A 162 2.25 1.97 -19.32
C ALA A 162 1.91 0.60 -19.94
N GLY A 163 0.60 0.28 -20.06
CA GLY A 163 0.13 -1.00 -20.62
C GLY A 163 0.08 -2.16 -19.62
N ILE A 164 0.50 -1.96 -18.38
CA ILE A 164 0.41 -2.96 -17.32
C ILE A 164 -0.93 -2.79 -16.59
N LYS A 165 -1.64 -3.89 -16.41
CA LYS A 165 -2.83 -3.92 -15.58
C LYS A 165 -2.43 -3.81 -14.11
N SER A 166 -2.94 -2.80 -13.45
CA SER A 166 -2.65 -2.47 -12.06
C SER A 166 -3.91 -1.97 -11.35
N VAL A 167 -3.79 -1.69 -10.08
CA VAL A 167 -4.79 -0.93 -9.30
C VAL A 167 -4.11 0.26 -8.67
N THR A 168 -4.85 1.36 -8.50
CA THR A 168 -4.36 2.40 -7.61
C THR A 168 -4.39 1.84 -6.19
N ALA A 169 -3.28 1.96 -5.48
CA ALA A 169 -3.23 1.48 -4.10
C ALA A 169 -4.03 2.37 -3.14
N VAL A 170 -4.31 3.62 -3.56
CA VAL A 170 -4.94 4.63 -2.70
C VAL A 170 -5.96 5.46 -3.49
N PRO A 171 -7.18 5.63 -2.98
CA PRO A 171 -7.77 4.85 -1.90
C PRO A 171 -8.24 3.47 -2.38
N ALA A 172 -8.08 2.47 -1.53
CA ALA A 172 -8.63 1.14 -1.76
C ALA A 172 -9.12 0.53 -0.44
N ILE A 173 -10.13 -0.33 -0.49
CA ILE A 173 -10.68 -1.02 0.68
C ILE A 173 -10.41 -2.51 0.52
N PHE A 174 -9.67 -3.08 1.44
CA PHE A 174 -9.23 -4.46 1.40
C PHE A 174 -9.93 -5.32 2.45
N PRO A 175 -10.35 -6.54 2.11
CA PRO A 175 -10.77 -7.54 3.08
C PRO A 175 -9.53 -8.09 3.80
N VAL A 176 -9.36 -7.79 5.08
CA VAL A 176 -8.13 -8.07 5.84
C VAL A 176 -7.73 -9.53 5.77
N ASN A 177 -8.65 -10.44 6.08
CA ASN A 177 -8.33 -11.87 6.10
C ASN A 177 -7.96 -12.41 4.72
N LYS A 178 -8.74 -12.08 3.67
CA LYS A 178 -8.44 -12.53 2.30
C LYS A 178 -7.09 -12.02 1.81
N PHE A 179 -6.74 -10.78 2.16
CA PHE A 179 -5.44 -10.23 1.78
C PHE A 179 -4.29 -10.88 2.53
N ILE A 180 -4.43 -11.12 3.83
CA ILE A 180 -3.42 -11.87 4.62
C ILE A 180 -3.23 -13.28 4.09
N ASP A 181 -4.30 -13.97 3.73
CA ASP A 181 -4.21 -15.31 3.14
C ASP A 181 -3.53 -15.29 1.76
N TYR A 182 -3.69 -14.19 1.01
CA TYR A 182 -3.01 -14.00 -0.26
C TYR A 182 -1.51 -13.77 -0.12
N ILE A 183 -1.08 -12.93 0.83
CA ILE A 183 0.34 -12.63 1.07
C ILE A 183 1.10 -13.76 1.75
N ASN A 184 0.39 -14.75 2.28
CA ASN A 184 0.94 -15.99 2.85
C ASN A 184 1.99 -15.78 3.96
N HIS A 185 1.92 -14.64 4.65
CA HIS A 185 2.82 -14.22 5.74
C HIS A 185 4.31 -14.10 5.38
N ASP A 186 4.67 -14.10 4.11
CA ASP A 186 6.06 -14.04 3.68
C ASP A 186 6.62 -12.62 3.88
N VAL A 187 7.42 -12.45 4.92
CA VAL A 187 8.17 -11.22 5.14
C VAL A 187 9.32 -11.15 4.14
N ILE A 188 9.44 -10.02 3.47
CA ILE A 188 10.48 -9.79 2.46
C ILE A 188 11.74 -9.26 3.13
N TYR A 189 12.78 -10.07 3.18
CA TYR A 189 14.09 -9.70 3.73
C TYR A 189 15.14 -9.45 2.66
N THR A 190 14.97 -10.09 1.49
CA THR A 190 15.94 -10.07 0.40
C THR A 190 15.26 -9.76 -0.94
N ALA A 191 16.07 -9.47 -1.94
CA ALA A 191 15.60 -9.37 -3.33
C ALA A 191 14.92 -10.65 -3.80
N LYS A 192 15.47 -11.78 -3.41
CA LYS A 192 14.93 -13.10 -3.78
C LYS A 192 13.54 -13.31 -3.19
N ASP A 193 13.32 -12.92 -1.94
CA ASP A 193 11.99 -12.97 -1.32
C ASP A 193 11.00 -12.08 -2.09
N TYR A 194 11.41 -10.84 -2.40
CA TYR A 194 10.58 -9.93 -3.19
C TYR A 194 10.15 -10.52 -4.53
N ILE A 195 11.10 -11.15 -5.23
CA ILE A 195 10.82 -11.78 -6.53
C ILE A 195 9.89 -12.98 -6.37
N ASN A 196 10.13 -13.80 -5.37
CA ASN A 196 9.29 -14.96 -5.10
C ASN A 196 7.85 -14.55 -4.78
N VAL A 197 7.67 -13.50 -3.99
CA VAL A 197 6.34 -13.00 -3.62
C VAL A 197 5.65 -12.30 -4.78
N THR A 198 6.37 -11.47 -5.54
CA THR A 198 5.78 -10.60 -6.56
C THR A 198 5.90 -11.14 -7.98
N ASN A 199 6.75 -12.15 -8.20
CA ASN A 199 7.12 -12.63 -9.53
C ASN A 199 7.57 -11.49 -10.47
N PHE A 200 8.48 -10.63 -9.99
CA PHE A 200 9.00 -9.45 -10.67
C PHE A 200 7.99 -8.32 -10.94
N LYS A 201 6.83 -8.35 -10.32
CA LYS A 201 5.81 -7.31 -10.49
C LYS A 201 6.06 -6.11 -9.60
N ILE A 202 5.62 -4.95 -10.06
CA ILE A 202 5.50 -3.78 -9.19
C ILE A 202 4.37 -3.97 -8.17
N CYS A 203 4.37 -3.17 -7.12
CA CYS A 203 3.41 -3.30 -6.02
C CYS A 203 1.96 -3.24 -6.51
N GLU A 204 1.65 -2.29 -7.38
CA GLU A 204 0.30 -2.07 -7.91
C GLU A 204 -0.16 -3.21 -8.82
N GLU A 205 0.74 -3.83 -9.58
CA GLU A 205 0.45 -5.02 -10.38
C GLU A 205 0.24 -6.25 -9.50
N TRP A 206 1.01 -6.38 -8.43
CA TRP A 206 0.86 -7.44 -7.45
C TRP A 206 -0.48 -7.34 -6.71
N ILE A 207 -0.90 -6.12 -6.34
CA ILE A 207 -2.23 -5.88 -5.79
C ILE A 207 -3.33 -6.17 -6.81
N TYR A 208 -3.11 -5.89 -8.10
CA TYR A 208 -4.05 -6.24 -9.16
C TYR A 208 -4.25 -7.76 -9.26
N ASP A 209 -3.21 -8.55 -9.05
CA ASP A 209 -3.36 -10.02 -9.01
C ASP A 209 -4.19 -10.49 -7.82
N PHE A 210 -4.09 -9.82 -6.68
CA PHE A 210 -4.99 -10.06 -5.55
C PHE A 210 -6.43 -9.69 -5.93
N TYR A 211 -6.64 -8.50 -6.46
CA TYR A 211 -7.97 -8.03 -6.89
C TYR A 211 -8.66 -9.04 -7.83
N LYS A 212 -7.94 -9.61 -8.78
CA LYS A 212 -8.48 -10.61 -9.71
C LYS A 212 -8.90 -11.94 -9.06
N LYS A 213 -8.47 -12.20 -7.85
CA LYS A 213 -8.85 -13.41 -7.09
C LYS A 213 -10.10 -13.20 -6.24
N LEU A 214 -10.60 -11.98 -6.17
CA LEU A 214 -11.82 -11.66 -5.46
C LEU A 214 -13.04 -11.96 -6.35
N ASP A 215 -14.02 -12.66 -5.77
CA ASP A 215 -15.22 -13.06 -6.52
C ASP A 215 -16.21 -11.91 -6.72
N ASN A 216 -16.23 -10.96 -5.77
CA ASN A 216 -17.23 -9.90 -5.72
C ASN A 216 -16.64 -8.57 -5.23
N ALA A 217 -15.65 -8.03 -5.96
CA ALA A 217 -15.06 -6.74 -5.61
C ALA A 217 -15.83 -5.57 -6.25
N LEU A 218 -16.12 -4.54 -5.48
CA LEU A 218 -16.61 -3.27 -6.00
C LEU A 218 -15.48 -2.54 -6.73
N SER A 219 -15.72 -2.01 -7.90
CA SER A 219 -14.72 -1.23 -8.62
C SER A 219 -15.34 -0.09 -9.42
N ILE A 220 -14.55 0.96 -9.62
CA ILE A 220 -14.84 2.06 -10.56
C ILE A 220 -13.74 2.13 -11.60
N SER A 221 -14.04 2.71 -12.76
CA SER A 221 -13.02 2.93 -13.78
C SER A 221 -12.02 4.01 -13.36
N TYR A 222 -10.84 3.99 -13.99
CA TYR A 222 -9.81 4.99 -13.71
C TYR A 222 -10.24 6.41 -14.16
N GLU A 223 -11.08 6.52 -15.19
CA GLU A 223 -11.69 7.78 -15.61
C GLU A 223 -12.67 8.31 -14.57
N GLU A 224 -13.50 7.44 -14.00
CA GLU A 224 -14.42 7.81 -12.92
C GLU A 224 -13.67 8.27 -11.67
N TYR A 225 -12.52 7.67 -11.38
CA TYR A 225 -11.68 8.07 -10.25
C TYR A 225 -11.35 9.55 -10.24
N PHE A 226 -10.90 10.12 -11.37
CA PHE A 226 -10.57 11.56 -11.44
C PHE A 226 -11.78 12.49 -11.32
N THR A 227 -12.99 11.97 -11.54
CA THR A 227 -14.21 12.75 -11.34
C THR A 227 -14.75 12.61 -9.92
N ILE A 228 -14.44 11.51 -9.25
CA ILE A 228 -14.94 11.17 -7.92
C ILE A 228 -13.97 11.64 -6.82
N PHE A 229 -12.68 11.45 -6.95
CA PHE A 229 -11.63 11.81 -6.00
C PHE A 229 -10.81 13.02 -6.46
#